data_5464836d030e367eab82cae0431ac395
#
_entry.id   5464836d030e367eab82cae0431ac395
#
_cell.length_a   1.000
_cell.length_b   1.000
_cell.length_c   1.000
_cell.angle_alpha   90.00
_cell.angle_beta   90.00
_cell.angle_gamma   90.00
#
_symmetry.space_group_name_H-M   'P 1'
#
loop_
_entity.id
_entity.type
_entity.pdbx_description
1 polymer ?
#
loop_
_entity_poly.entity_id
_entity_poly.type
_entity_poly.pdbx_seq_one_letter_code
_entity_poly.pdbx_strand_id
1 'polypeptide(L)'
;EFRRVLFRSTGYIPFTFWKKSKSATVKSVGSWVDAIVYALVLVYFLFAFVGQNYQIPSSSLEKTLYTGDYLFVNKTVYGPRVPMTPVYFPLVHNELPFGLGKSYLDKPSLEYHRLKGQRDVELGDIVVFNFPAGDTVMTRVQNPDYYTLVAMHGRERLLADKATFGERIYRPVDRRENYVKRCVGLPGQRIRIVDGEIYLDGEKFPMPQYAQFNHYYQAESDAGLTDAQFEELGIPRDDRYTLEYTPLDIPSLEQLGFKVNP
;
A
#
# COMPACT_ATOMS: atom_id res chain seq x y z
N GLU A 1 9.31 -6.04 34.46
CA GLU A 1 8.75 -4.80 35.05
C GLU A 1 7.73 -4.11 34.12
N PHE A 2 7.97 -3.99 32.84
CA PHE A 2 7.03 -3.42 31.86
C PHE A 2 5.66 -4.15 31.87
N ARG A 3 5.66 -5.46 32.04
CA ARG A 3 4.45 -6.29 32.23
C ARG A 3 3.66 -5.89 33.47
N ARG A 4 4.33 -5.50 34.56
CA ARG A 4 3.68 -5.08 35.81
C ARG A 4 3.08 -3.69 35.71
N VAL A 5 3.69 -2.80 34.93
CA VAL A 5 3.23 -1.39 34.80
C VAL A 5 1.99 -1.30 33.91
N LEU A 6 1.96 -2.00 32.76
CA LEU A 6 0.83 -1.96 31.84
C LEU A 6 -0.46 -2.52 32.44
N PHE A 7 -0.36 -3.53 33.32
CA PHE A 7 -1.53 -4.18 33.95
C PHE A 7 -1.86 -3.63 35.35
N ARG A 8 -0.98 -2.82 35.96
CA ARG A 8 -1.28 -2.18 37.24
C ARG A 8 -2.12 -0.90 37.10
N SER A 9 -2.02 -0.22 35.96
CA SER A 9 -2.79 1.00 35.70
C SER A 9 -4.25 0.73 35.31
N THR A 10 -4.58 -0.49 34.88
CA THR A 10 -5.95 -0.90 34.49
C THR A 10 -6.62 -1.78 35.53
N GLY A 11 -6.47 -1.51 36.81
CA GLY A 11 -6.95 -2.32 37.95
C GLY A 11 -8.41 -2.82 37.94
N TYR A 12 -9.10 -2.69 36.80
CA TYR A 12 -10.51 -3.04 36.62
C TYR A 12 -10.78 -4.41 36.02
N ILE A 13 -9.79 -5.10 35.40
CA ILE A 13 -10.02 -6.42 34.85
C ILE A 13 -8.94 -7.37 35.38
N PRO A 14 -9.27 -8.33 36.24
CA PRO A 14 -8.30 -9.32 36.72
C PRO A 14 -8.03 -10.37 35.63
N PHE A 15 -7.26 -10.01 34.61
CA PHE A 15 -6.78 -10.95 33.57
C PHE A 15 -5.84 -12.01 34.12
N THR A 16 -5.90 -12.30 35.42
CA THR A 16 -5.00 -13.26 36.08
C THR A 16 -5.76 -14.29 36.88
N PHE A 17 -7.09 -14.41 36.71
CA PHE A 17 -7.91 -15.36 37.46
C PHE A 17 -7.47 -16.82 37.27
N TRP A 18 -6.99 -17.18 36.08
CA TRP A 18 -6.47 -18.51 35.77
C TRP A 18 -5.22 -18.87 36.56
N LYS A 19 -4.40 -17.89 36.97
CA LYS A 19 -3.19 -18.15 37.80
C LYS A 19 -3.54 -18.73 39.17
N LYS A 20 -4.71 -18.44 39.68
CA LYS A 20 -5.24 -18.94 40.96
C LYS A 20 -6.02 -20.24 40.82
N SER A 21 -6.29 -20.71 39.60
CA SER A 21 -7.02 -21.97 39.36
C SER A 21 -6.25 -23.16 39.88
N LYS A 22 -6.96 -24.16 40.42
CA LYS A 22 -6.38 -25.44 40.81
C LYS A 22 -6.18 -26.39 39.62
N SER A 23 -6.87 -26.15 38.49
CA SER A 23 -6.78 -26.95 37.28
C SER A 23 -5.52 -26.61 36.48
N ALA A 24 -4.72 -27.60 36.13
CA ALA A 24 -3.55 -27.47 35.27
C ALA A 24 -3.93 -27.01 33.86
N THR A 25 -5.03 -27.50 33.30
CA THR A 25 -5.56 -27.12 31.99
C THR A 25 -5.93 -25.62 31.93
N VAL A 26 -6.65 -25.14 32.96
CA VAL A 26 -7.02 -23.70 33.02
C VAL A 26 -5.79 -22.82 33.12
N LYS A 27 -4.76 -23.21 33.86
CA LYS A 27 -3.49 -22.48 33.92
C LYS A 27 -2.77 -22.45 32.57
N SER A 28 -2.71 -23.61 31.88
CA SER A 28 -2.07 -23.72 30.58
C SER A 28 -2.79 -22.84 29.55
N VAL A 29 -4.09 -23.00 29.39
CA VAL A 29 -4.90 -22.17 28.44
C VAL A 29 -4.77 -20.71 28.78
N GLY A 30 -4.89 -20.32 30.04
CA GLY A 30 -4.75 -18.93 30.46
C GLY A 30 -3.36 -18.33 30.16
N SER A 31 -2.30 -19.13 30.26
CA SER A 31 -0.94 -18.66 29.89
C SER A 31 -0.77 -18.45 28.39
N TRP A 32 -1.39 -19.29 27.56
CA TRP A 32 -1.44 -19.10 26.11
C TRP A 32 -2.20 -17.83 25.72
N VAL A 33 -3.37 -17.58 26.31
CA VAL A 33 -4.14 -16.35 26.09
C VAL A 33 -3.32 -15.13 26.49
N ASP A 34 -2.66 -15.16 27.66
CA ASP A 34 -1.78 -14.06 28.12
C ASP A 34 -0.64 -13.79 27.13
N ALA A 35 -0.02 -14.83 26.58
CA ALA A 35 1.03 -14.71 25.59
C ALA A 35 0.53 -14.10 24.27
N ILE A 36 -0.62 -14.54 23.79
CA ILE A 36 -1.25 -14.00 22.56
C ILE A 36 -1.61 -12.53 22.74
N VAL A 37 -2.25 -12.16 23.84
CA VAL A 37 -2.60 -10.76 24.12
C VAL A 37 -1.36 -9.90 24.19
N TYR A 38 -0.31 -10.36 24.87
CA TYR A 38 0.96 -9.63 24.92
C TYR A 38 1.57 -9.46 23.52
N ALA A 39 1.59 -10.51 22.70
CA ALA A 39 2.09 -10.46 21.33
C ALA A 39 1.31 -9.46 20.46
N LEU A 40 -0.02 -9.48 20.55
CA LEU A 40 -0.88 -8.54 19.81
C LEU A 40 -0.64 -7.09 20.21
N VAL A 41 -0.49 -6.81 21.51
CA VAL A 41 -0.16 -5.46 22.00
C VAL A 41 1.22 -5.02 21.51
N LEU A 42 2.22 -5.91 21.58
CA LEU A 42 3.56 -5.61 21.07
C LEU A 42 3.54 -5.32 19.57
N VAL A 43 2.88 -6.16 18.78
CA VAL A 43 2.74 -5.99 17.32
C VAL A 43 2.00 -4.71 16.99
N TYR A 44 0.96 -4.36 17.75
CA TYR A 44 0.26 -3.08 17.59
C TYR A 44 1.23 -1.90 17.65
N PHE A 45 2.06 -1.81 18.70
CA PHE A 45 3.02 -0.72 18.85
C PHE A 45 4.12 -0.76 17.78
N LEU A 46 4.64 -1.94 17.44
CA LEU A 46 5.62 -2.09 16.38
C LEU A 46 5.07 -1.59 15.05
N PHE A 47 3.87 -2.01 14.66
CA PHE A 47 3.27 -1.61 13.40
C PHE A 47 2.82 -0.15 13.38
N ALA A 48 2.41 0.41 14.52
CA ALA A 48 2.05 1.82 14.59
C ALA A 48 3.28 2.74 14.46
N PHE A 49 4.40 2.43 15.16
CA PHE A 49 5.46 3.40 15.38
C PHE A 49 6.83 3.02 14.81
N VAL A 50 7.11 1.75 14.59
CA VAL A 50 8.44 1.31 14.12
C VAL A 50 8.42 0.99 12.64
N GLY A 51 7.63 0.02 12.23
CA GLY A 51 7.54 -0.38 10.84
C GLY A 51 6.61 -1.57 10.62
N GLN A 52 6.35 -1.86 9.35
CA GLN A 52 5.40 -2.88 8.94
C GLN A 52 5.85 -3.52 7.64
N ASN A 53 5.58 -4.81 7.49
CA ASN A 53 5.82 -5.53 6.24
C ASN A 53 4.68 -5.28 5.25
N TYR A 54 5.05 -5.13 3.98
CA TYR A 54 4.14 -5.05 2.84
C TYR A 54 4.65 -5.93 1.71
N GLN A 55 3.75 -6.36 0.86
CA GLN A 55 4.07 -7.02 -0.40
C GLN A 55 3.74 -6.09 -1.56
N ILE A 56 4.59 -6.06 -2.60
CA ILE A 56 4.40 -5.27 -3.80
C ILE A 56 3.37 -5.97 -4.70
N PRO A 57 2.20 -5.36 -4.97
CA PRO A 57 1.15 -5.99 -5.76
C PRO A 57 1.21 -5.67 -7.26
N SER A 58 2.02 -4.70 -7.70
CA SER A 58 1.99 -4.17 -9.06
C SER A 58 3.37 -3.76 -9.56
N SER A 59 3.53 -3.73 -10.88
CA SER A 59 4.77 -3.40 -11.60
C SER A 59 5.14 -1.91 -11.63
N SER A 60 4.42 -1.03 -10.94
CA SER A 60 4.63 0.43 -11.06
C SER A 60 6.00 0.94 -10.58
N LEU A 61 6.82 0.09 -9.96
CA LEU A 61 8.21 0.34 -9.59
C LEU A 61 9.14 -0.76 -10.12
N GLU A 62 8.73 -1.42 -11.20
CA GLU A 62 9.46 -2.51 -11.84
C GLU A 62 10.94 -2.15 -12.06
N LYS A 63 11.82 -3.15 -12.05
CA LYS A 63 13.30 -3.00 -12.08
C LYS A 63 13.90 -2.22 -10.87
N THR A 64 13.07 -1.69 -9.97
CA THR A 64 13.50 -1.19 -8.65
C THR A 64 12.93 -2.06 -7.53
N LEU A 65 11.64 -2.38 -7.62
CA LEU A 65 10.90 -3.28 -6.73
C LEU A 65 10.01 -4.15 -7.61
N TYR A 66 10.13 -5.46 -7.48
CA TYR A 66 9.38 -6.40 -8.30
C TYR A 66 8.04 -6.77 -7.66
N THR A 67 7.07 -7.09 -8.50
CA THR A 67 5.79 -7.66 -8.03
C THR A 67 6.07 -8.95 -7.25
N GLY A 68 5.52 -9.05 -6.06
CA GLY A 68 5.77 -10.17 -5.14
C GLY A 68 6.83 -9.91 -4.08
N ASP A 69 7.66 -8.89 -4.22
CA ASP A 69 8.67 -8.53 -3.22
C ASP A 69 8.03 -8.19 -1.86
N TYR A 70 8.69 -8.61 -0.78
CA TYR A 70 8.33 -8.25 0.58
C TYR A 70 9.21 -7.12 1.07
N LEU A 71 8.58 -6.04 1.52
CA LEU A 71 9.25 -4.85 2.02
C LEU A 71 8.98 -4.63 3.50
N PHE A 72 10.00 -4.20 4.23
CA PHE A 72 9.83 -3.63 5.55
C PHE A 72 9.84 -2.09 5.45
N VAL A 73 8.67 -1.48 5.68
CA VAL A 73 8.52 -0.03 5.65
C VAL A 73 8.87 0.54 7.01
N ASN A 74 9.99 1.24 7.08
CA ASN A 74 10.46 1.91 8.28
C ASN A 74 9.73 3.24 8.48
N LYS A 75 8.91 3.32 9.51
CA LYS A 75 8.11 4.52 9.82
C LYS A 75 8.89 5.61 10.56
N THR A 76 10.06 5.28 11.12
CA THR A 76 10.83 6.23 11.91
C THR A 76 11.61 7.23 11.05
N VAL A 77 11.84 6.94 9.77
CA VAL A 77 12.60 7.81 8.85
C VAL A 77 11.93 9.17 8.73
N TYR A 78 10.65 9.20 8.37
CA TYR A 78 9.87 10.45 8.23
C TYR A 78 8.99 10.74 9.44
N GLY A 79 9.21 10.01 10.53
CA GLY A 79 8.39 10.07 11.75
C GLY A 79 7.09 9.26 11.65
N PRO A 80 6.81 8.42 12.64
CA PRO A 80 5.57 7.65 12.67
C PRO A 80 4.37 8.56 12.93
N ARG A 81 3.25 8.25 12.28
CA ARG A 81 1.98 8.90 12.54
C ARG A 81 1.29 8.22 13.71
N VAL A 82 0.82 9.01 14.68
CA VAL A 82 -0.07 8.52 15.73
C VAL A 82 -1.37 7.98 15.06
N PRO A 83 -1.82 6.77 15.38
CA PRO A 83 -3.04 6.23 14.80
C PRO A 83 -4.25 7.15 15.02
N MET A 84 -4.92 7.54 13.95
CA MET A 84 -6.14 8.36 14.02
C MET A 84 -7.32 7.52 14.50
N THR A 85 -7.32 6.21 14.21
CA THR A 85 -8.25 5.22 14.73
C THR A 85 -7.51 4.28 15.68
N PRO A 86 -7.30 4.67 16.97
CA PRO A 86 -6.39 3.96 17.87
C PRO A 86 -6.91 2.59 18.31
N VAL A 87 -8.21 2.35 18.22
CA VAL A 87 -8.81 1.06 18.59
C VAL A 87 -9.04 0.23 17.33
N TYR A 88 -8.10 -0.66 17.03
CA TYR A 88 -8.20 -1.56 15.88
C TYR A 88 -7.55 -2.91 16.20
N PHE A 89 -7.96 -3.94 15.46
CA PHE A 89 -7.36 -5.26 15.55
C PHE A 89 -6.05 -5.25 14.75
N PRO A 90 -4.89 -5.45 15.39
CA PRO A 90 -3.62 -5.52 14.69
C PRO A 90 -3.63 -6.69 13.71
N LEU A 91 -2.83 -6.63 12.65
CA LEU A 91 -2.73 -7.62 11.56
C LEU A 91 -3.89 -7.61 10.56
N VAL A 92 -4.96 -6.87 10.80
CA VAL A 92 -6.11 -6.76 9.89
C VAL A 92 -6.34 -5.29 9.52
N HIS A 93 -6.36 -5.00 8.23
CA HIS A 93 -6.37 -3.58 7.79
C HIS A 93 -7.76 -2.94 7.89
N ASN A 94 -8.77 -3.49 7.26
CA ASN A 94 -10.10 -2.86 7.15
C ASN A 94 -11.24 -3.73 7.69
N GLU A 95 -11.31 -5.00 7.28
CA GLU A 95 -12.40 -5.89 7.57
C GLU A 95 -11.90 -7.16 8.25
N LEU A 96 -12.59 -7.59 9.28
CA LEU A 96 -12.30 -8.85 9.94
C LEU A 96 -12.64 -10.02 9.00
N PRO A 97 -11.91 -11.14 9.07
CA PRO A 97 -12.19 -12.32 8.27
C PRO A 97 -13.61 -12.83 8.53
N PHE A 98 -14.14 -13.61 7.60
CA PHE A 98 -15.48 -14.24 7.68
C PHE A 98 -16.64 -13.24 7.77
N GLY A 99 -16.47 -12.00 7.30
CA GLY A 99 -17.56 -11.02 7.30
C GLY A 99 -17.96 -10.50 8.69
N LEU A 100 -17.07 -10.60 9.67
CA LEU A 100 -17.31 -10.13 11.05
C LEU A 100 -17.36 -8.60 11.19
N GLY A 101 -17.25 -7.86 10.10
CA GLY A 101 -17.37 -6.40 10.07
C GLY A 101 -16.01 -5.69 10.12
N LYS A 102 -16.03 -4.40 10.49
CA LYS A 102 -14.83 -3.56 10.53
C LYS A 102 -13.82 -4.06 11.55
N SER A 103 -12.54 -4.00 11.20
CA SER A 103 -11.42 -4.31 12.11
C SER A 103 -11.06 -3.17 13.07
N TYR A 104 -11.75 -2.05 13.00
CA TYR A 104 -11.49 -0.86 13.80
C TYR A 104 -12.79 -0.19 14.28
N LEU A 105 -12.69 0.60 15.33
CA LEU A 105 -13.78 1.44 15.81
C LEU A 105 -13.63 2.85 15.23
N ASP A 106 -14.73 3.44 14.78
CA ASP A 106 -14.75 4.82 14.27
C ASP A 106 -14.50 5.85 15.38
N LYS A 107 -14.71 5.46 16.63
CA LYS A 107 -14.46 6.28 17.84
C LYS A 107 -13.71 5.48 18.89
N PRO A 108 -12.77 6.10 19.65
CA PRO A 108 -12.31 7.48 19.53
C PRO A 108 -11.56 7.73 18.22
N SER A 109 -11.71 8.91 17.63
CA SER A 109 -10.94 9.39 16.50
C SER A 109 -10.01 10.51 16.99
N LEU A 110 -8.71 10.35 16.71
CA LEU A 110 -7.70 11.34 17.07
C LEU A 110 -7.39 12.23 15.86
N GLU A 111 -6.96 13.46 16.14
CA GLU A 111 -6.47 14.36 15.12
C GLU A 111 -5.16 13.85 14.50
N TYR A 112 -4.87 14.30 13.26
CA TYR A 112 -3.63 13.96 12.61
C TYR A 112 -2.44 14.50 13.39
N HIS A 113 -1.56 13.64 13.83
CA HIS A 113 -0.30 13.99 14.45
C HIS A 113 0.81 13.06 13.99
N ARG A 114 1.93 13.65 13.56
CA ARG A 114 3.14 12.92 13.17
C ARG A 114 4.27 13.26 14.14
N LEU A 115 4.91 12.25 14.66
CA LEU A 115 6.11 12.43 15.50
C LEU A 115 7.29 12.84 14.63
N LYS A 116 8.30 13.43 15.24
CA LYS A 116 9.52 13.85 14.54
C LYS A 116 10.24 12.64 13.92
N GLY A 117 10.60 12.76 12.65
CA GLY A 117 11.41 11.78 11.93
C GLY A 117 12.91 12.02 12.08
N GLN A 118 13.68 11.15 11.43
CA GLN A 118 15.15 11.26 11.35
C GLN A 118 15.55 12.29 10.28
N ARG A 119 14.79 12.36 9.18
CA ARG A 119 14.97 13.33 8.08
C ARG A 119 13.65 13.61 7.37
N ASP A 120 13.65 14.61 6.53
CA ASP A 120 12.53 14.91 5.63
C ASP A 120 12.58 14.05 4.37
N VAL A 121 11.49 14.08 3.57
CA VAL A 121 11.42 13.41 2.27
C VAL A 121 12.29 14.16 1.27
N GLU A 122 13.06 13.42 0.49
CA GLU A 122 13.92 13.95 -0.57
C GLU A 122 13.43 13.50 -1.95
N LEU A 123 13.87 14.22 -3.00
CA LEU A 123 13.59 13.82 -4.38
C LEU A 123 14.23 12.45 -4.67
N GLY A 124 13.44 11.59 -5.33
CA GLY A 124 13.87 10.24 -5.65
C GLY A 124 13.56 9.19 -4.59
N ASP A 125 13.19 9.60 -3.36
CA ASP A 125 12.81 8.65 -2.30
C ASP A 125 11.62 7.78 -2.72
N ILE A 126 11.69 6.50 -2.36
CA ILE A 126 10.54 5.60 -2.47
C ILE A 126 9.73 5.72 -1.19
N VAL A 127 8.54 6.28 -1.31
CA VAL A 127 7.68 6.60 -0.16
C VAL A 127 6.42 5.77 -0.15
N VAL A 128 6.00 5.34 1.04
CA VAL A 128 4.70 4.71 1.28
C VAL A 128 3.76 5.73 1.89
N PHE A 129 2.58 5.88 1.29
CA PHE A 129 1.56 6.83 1.73
C PHE A 129 0.15 6.27 1.57
N ASN A 130 -0.81 6.86 2.27
CA ASN A 130 -2.21 6.47 2.10
C ASN A 130 -2.78 7.07 0.83
N PHE A 131 -3.46 6.25 0.02
CA PHE A 131 -4.02 6.66 -1.26
C PHE A 131 -5.06 7.78 -1.08
N PRO A 132 -4.88 8.96 -1.69
CA PRO A 132 -5.77 10.10 -1.47
C PRO A 132 -7.22 9.82 -1.84
N ALA A 133 -7.46 9.19 -3.01
CA ALA A 133 -8.79 8.85 -3.50
C ALA A 133 -9.41 7.61 -2.81
N GLY A 134 -8.70 6.98 -1.87
CA GLY A 134 -9.20 5.85 -1.06
C GLY A 134 -10.07 6.26 0.13
N ASP A 135 -10.47 7.53 0.22
CA ASP A 135 -11.35 8.04 1.28
C ASP A 135 -12.77 7.50 1.19
N THR A 136 -13.25 7.28 -0.01
CA THR A 136 -14.56 6.70 -0.30
C THR A 136 -14.37 5.42 -1.10
N VAL A 137 -15.06 4.35 -0.71
CA VAL A 137 -15.00 3.06 -1.41
C VAL A 137 -16.37 2.42 -1.47
N MET A 138 -16.58 1.60 -2.50
CA MET A 138 -17.70 0.66 -2.60
C MET A 138 -17.30 -0.67 -1.99
N THR A 139 -18.14 -1.26 -1.14
CA THR A 139 -17.77 -2.46 -0.37
C THR A 139 -17.51 -3.70 -1.22
N ARG A 140 -18.10 -3.80 -2.40
CA ARG A 140 -17.92 -4.95 -3.30
C ARG A 140 -16.90 -4.72 -4.40
N VAL A 141 -16.69 -3.46 -4.81
CA VAL A 141 -15.76 -3.09 -5.88
C VAL A 141 -14.85 -2.00 -5.36
N GLN A 142 -13.66 -2.35 -4.91
CA GLN A 142 -12.69 -1.42 -4.32
C GLN A 142 -11.65 -0.94 -5.33
N ASN A 143 -11.48 -1.67 -6.44
CA ASN A 143 -10.62 -1.31 -7.56
C ASN A 143 -11.44 -1.49 -8.88
N PRO A 144 -11.53 -0.46 -9.74
CA PRO A 144 -10.95 0.88 -9.57
C PRO A 144 -11.57 1.66 -8.39
N ASP A 145 -10.95 2.80 -8.02
CA ASP A 145 -11.42 3.64 -6.92
C ASP A 145 -12.81 4.25 -7.18
N TYR A 146 -13.45 4.75 -6.12
CA TYR A 146 -14.82 5.29 -6.19
C TYR A 146 -14.99 6.39 -7.24
N TYR A 147 -14.03 7.30 -7.36
CA TYR A 147 -14.14 8.43 -8.29
C TYR A 147 -14.03 7.97 -9.74
N THR A 148 -13.18 6.99 -10.01
CA THR A 148 -13.09 6.33 -11.32
C THR A 148 -14.39 5.58 -11.64
N LEU A 149 -14.97 4.84 -10.68
CA LEU A 149 -16.27 4.18 -10.86
C LEU A 149 -17.38 5.19 -11.15
N VAL A 150 -17.38 6.34 -10.46
CA VAL A 150 -18.34 7.43 -10.75
C VAL A 150 -18.17 7.99 -12.15
N ALA A 151 -16.93 8.16 -12.62
CA ALA A 151 -16.65 8.63 -13.98
C ALA A 151 -17.13 7.62 -15.05
N MET A 152 -17.00 6.32 -14.78
CA MET A 152 -17.39 5.25 -15.72
C MET A 152 -18.91 4.99 -15.75
N HIS A 153 -19.56 5.00 -14.60
CA HIS A 153 -20.94 4.52 -14.45
C HIS A 153 -21.96 5.60 -14.08
N GLY A 154 -21.50 6.76 -13.64
CA GLY A 154 -22.34 7.79 -13.04
C GLY A 154 -22.67 7.51 -11.56
N ARG A 155 -22.77 8.58 -10.77
CA ARG A 155 -22.99 8.48 -9.31
C ARG A 155 -24.32 7.83 -8.95
N GLU A 156 -25.40 8.15 -9.69
CA GLU A 156 -26.74 7.66 -9.39
C GLU A 156 -26.82 6.14 -9.57
N ARG A 157 -26.30 5.61 -10.68
CA ARG A 157 -26.25 4.18 -10.95
C ARG A 157 -25.39 3.45 -9.91
N LEU A 158 -24.23 4.02 -9.59
CA LEU A 158 -23.32 3.43 -8.61
C LEU A 158 -23.95 3.26 -7.22
N LEU A 159 -24.74 4.24 -6.79
CA LEU A 159 -25.41 4.20 -5.49
C LEU A 159 -26.71 3.40 -5.48
N ALA A 160 -27.37 3.26 -6.63
CA ALA A 160 -28.62 2.50 -6.77
C ALA A 160 -28.37 0.98 -6.85
N ASP A 161 -27.33 0.57 -7.58
CA ASP A 161 -27.01 -0.84 -7.82
C ASP A 161 -26.11 -1.41 -6.70
N LYS A 162 -26.72 -1.57 -5.53
CA LYS A 162 -26.03 -2.18 -4.36
C LYS A 162 -25.70 -3.65 -4.56
N ALA A 163 -26.39 -4.34 -5.48
CA ALA A 163 -26.12 -5.74 -5.77
C ALA A 163 -24.74 -5.91 -6.42
N THR A 164 -24.38 -5.01 -7.33
CA THR A 164 -23.07 -5.02 -8.01
C THR A 164 -21.99 -4.34 -7.19
N PHE A 165 -22.24 -3.12 -6.73
CA PHE A 165 -21.20 -2.26 -6.14
C PHE A 165 -21.14 -2.31 -4.61
N GLY A 166 -22.20 -2.78 -3.95
CA GLY A 166 -22.30 -2.80 -2.48
C GLY A 166 -22.69 -1.44 -1.89
N GLU A 167 -22.31 -1.22 -0.65
CA GLU A 167 -22.55 0.04 0.06
C GLU A 167 -21.36 0.99 -0.10
N ARG A 168 -21.65 2.28 -0.17
CA ARG A 168 -20.61 3.30 -0.09
C ARG A 168 -20.19 3.52 1.35
N ILE A 169 -18.92 3.37 1.63
CA ILE A 169 -18.34 3.63 2.96
C ILE A 169 -17.25 4.70 2.87
N TYR A 170 -17.06 5.41 3.97
CA TYR A 170 -15.96 6.36 4.14
C TYR A 170 -14.86 5.75 4.99
N ARG A 171 -13.60 5.93 4.57
CA ARG A 171 -12.41 5.45 5.30
C ARG A 171 -11.60 6.61 5.87
N PRO A 172 -11.31 6.62 7.18
CA PRO A 172 -10.33 7.53 7.76
C PRO A 172 -8.96 7.39 7.08
N VAL A 173 -8.12 8.43 7.16
CA VAL A 173 -6.84 8.46 6.44
C VAL A 173 -5.96 7.25 6.75
N ASP A 174 -5.87 6.83 8.00
CA ASP A 174 -5.05 5.68 8.41
C ASP A 174 -5.66 4.31 8.08
N ARG A 175 -6.85 4.29 7.47
CA ARG A 175 -7.55 3.10 6.98
C ARG A 175 -7.65 3.02 5.46
N ARG A 176 -7.10 4.00 4.76
CA ARG A 176 -6.97 3.97 3.30
C ARG A 176 -5.85 3.04 2.89
N GLU A 177 -5.91 2.56 1.68
CA GLU A 177 -4.87 1.70 1.11
C GLU A 177 -3.51 2.40 1.08
N ASN A 178 -2.46 1.62 1.26
CA ASN A 178 -1.10 2.12 1.22
C ASN A 178 -0.54 1.93 -0.19
N TYR A 179 -0.10 3.04 -0.79
CA TYR A 179 0.57 3.04 -2.08
C TYR A 179 2.05 3.32 -1.90
N VAL A 180 2.87 2.75 -2.76
CA VAL A 180 4.30 3.01 -2.83
C VAL A 180 4.62 3.65 -4.16
N LYS A 181 5.28 4.82 -4.15
CA LYS A 181 5.69 5.57 -5.35
C LYS A 181 6.99 6.29 -5.09
N ARG A 182 7.68 6.68 -6.18
CA ARG A 182 8.86 7.53 -6.11
C ARG A 182 8.45 8.99 -5.95
N CYS A 183 9.11 9.70 -5.04
CA CYS A 183 8.92 11.14 -4.84
C CYS A 183 9.58 11.90 -5.99
N VAL A 184 8.80 12.58 -6.82
CA VAL A 184 9.27 13.34 -7.96
C VAL A 184 8.98 14.83 -7.84
N GLY A 185 8.63 15.31 -6.66
CA GLY A 185 8.40 16.73 -6.38
C GLY A 185 8.23 16.96 -4.88
N LEU A 186 8.75 18.07 -4.39
CA LEU A 186 8.68 18.47 -2.99
C LEU A 186 7.71 19.64 -2.80
N PRO A 187 7.24 19.89 -1.57
CA PRO A 187 6.39 21.03 -1.27
C PRO A 187 6.99 22.36 -1.75
N GLY A 188 6.18 23.18 -2.41
CA GLY A 188 6.60 24.48 -2.95
C GLY A 188 7.18 24.45 -4.37
N GLN A 189 7.58 23.29 -4.88
CA GLN A 189 8.09 23.17 -6.24
C GLN A 189 6.96 23.18 -7.28
N ARG A 190 7.25 23.78 -8.43
CA ARG A 190 6.38 23.77 -9.60
C ARG A 190 6.75 22.59 -10.51
N ILE A 191 5.87 21.60 -10.59
CA ILE A 191 6.05 20.47 -11.50
C ILE A 191 5.43 20.75 -12.86
N ARG A 192 6.13 20.37 -13.93
CA ARG A 192 5.67 20.37 -15.32
C ARG A 192 6.10 19.08 -15.99
N ILE A 193 5.23 18.49 -16.79
CA ILE A 193 5.53 17.31 -17.61
C ILE A 193 5.47 17.75 -19.08
N VAL A 194 6.53 17.51 -19.83
CA VAL A 194 6.64 17.82 -21.26
C VAL A 194 7.22 16.59 -21.94
N ASP A 195 6.49 16.04 -22.90
CA ASP A 195 6.89 14.85 -23.67
C ASP A 195 7.38 13.68 -22.80
N GLY A 196 6.65 13.41 -21.69
CA GLY A 196 7.00 12.37 -20.72
C GLY A 196 8.11 12.73 -19.73
N GLU A 197 8.81 13.85 -19.94
CA GLU A 197 9.89 14.32 -19.08
C GLU A 197 9.38 15.23 -17.96
N ILE A 198 9.90 15.05 -16.75
CA ILE A 198 9.52 15.84 -15.57
C ILE A 198 10.47 17.03 -15.42
N TYR A 199 9.90 18.22 -15.22
CA TYR A 199 10.61 19.45 -14.91
C TYR A 199 10.15 19.98 -13.55
N LEU A 200 11.09 20.32 -12.69
CA LEU A 200 10.88 20.94 -11.38
C LEU A 200 11.46 22.36 -11.41
N ASP A 201 10.62 23.36 -11.16
CA ASP A 201 10.98 24.78 -11.19
C ASP A 201 11.70 25.22 -12.50
N GLY A 202 11.46 24.50 -13.59
CA GLY A 202 12.04 24.75 -14.91
C GLY A 202 13.29 23.92 -15.23
N GLU A 203 13.83 23.20 -14.27
CA GLU A 203 14.95 22.29 -14.47
C GLU A 203 14.46 20.86 -14.70
N LYS A 204 15.10 20.13 -15.62
CA LYS A 204 14.76 18.74 -15.92
C LYS A 204 15.12 17.83 -14.72
N PHE A 205 14.13 17.11 -14.21
CA PHE A 205 14.36 16.08 -13.20
C PHE A 205 15.08 14.87 -13.82
N PRO A 206 16.21 14.40 -13.25
CA PRO A 206 16.90 13.22 -13.76
C PRO A 206 16.03 11.97 -13.58
N MET A 207 15.57 11.42 -14.69
CA MET A 207 14.78 10.18 -14.65
C MET A 207 15.63 9.03 -14.12
N PRO A 208 15.07 8.14 -13.28
CA PRO A 208 15.76 6.93 -12.86
C PRO A 208 16.18 6.08 -14.06
N GLN A 209 17.36 5.48 -14.01
CA GLN A 209 17.92 4.68 -15.10
C GLN A 209 16.98 3.57 -15.62
N TYR A 210 16.18 3.01 -14.72
CA TYR A 210 15.23 1.94 -15.01
C TYR A 210 13.77 2.42 -15.06
N ALA A 211 13.54 3.73 -15.32
CA ALA A 211 12.18 4.21 -15.52
C ALA A 211 11.58 3.58 -16.78
N GLN A 212 10.37 3.04 -16.65
CA GLN A 212 9.64 2.41 -17.74
C GLN A 212 8.44 3.27 -18.12
N PHE A 213 8.11 3.28 -19.41
CA PHE A 213 6.94 3.95 -19.95
C PHE A 213 6.16 2.97 -20.81
N ASN A 214 4.87 3.16 -20.86
CA ASN A 214 4.01 2.40 -21.79
C ASN A 214 4.18 2.95 -23.20
N HIS A 215 4.50 2.07 -24.12
CA HIS A 215 4.65 2.39 -25.53
C HIS A 215 3.74 1.50 -26.37
N TYR A 216 3.12 2.10 -27.39
CA TYR A 216 2.45 1.33 -28.43
C TYR A 216 3.51 0.82 -29.39
N TYR A 217 3.37 -0.43 -29.83
CA TYR A 217 4.29 -1.01 -30.79
C TYR A 217 3.56 -1.54 -32.02
N GLN A 218 4.26 -1.56 -33.15
CA GLN A 218 3.84 -2.22 -34.36
C GLN A 218 4.95 -3.19 -34.78
N ALA A 219 4.65 -4.49 -34.81
CA ALA A 219 5.58 -5.48 -35.28
C ALA A 219 5.51 -5.58 -36.83
N GLU A 220 6.65 -5.55 -37.50
CA GLU A 220 6.75 -5.77 -38.96
C GLU A 220 7.03 -7.23 -39.34
N SER A 221 6.87 -8.16 -38.41
CA SER A 221 7.15 -9.60 -38.65
C SER A 221 5.84 -10.38 -38.84
N ASP A 222 5.78 -11.21 -39.87
CA ASP A 222 4.71 -12.18 -40.12
C ASP A 222 4.68 -13.30 -39.07
N ALA A 223 5.78 -13.53 -38.36
CA ALA A 223 5.88 -14.45 -37.25
C ALA A 223 5.56 -13.69 -35.98
N GLY A 224 4.35 -13.91 -35.41
CA GLY A 224 3.95 -13.32 -34.13
C GLY A 224 4.97 -13.65 -33.03
N LEU A 225 5.39 -12.64 -32.27
CA LEU A 225 6.22 -12.83 -31.10
C LEU A 225 5.42 -13.50 -30.00
N THR A 226 6.01 -14.46 -29.34
CA THR A 226 5.38 -15.22 -28.27
C THR A 226 5.59 -14.53 -26.91
N ASP A 227 4.70 -14.77 -25.96
CA ASP A 227 4.85 -14.26 -24.59
C ASP A 227 6.18 -14.71 -23.96
N ALA A 228 6.64 -15.93 -24.28
CA ALA A 228 7.90 -16.45 -23.80
C ALA A 228 9.12 -15.61 -24.25
N GLN A 229 9.08 -15.04 -25.46
CA GLN A 229 10.17 -14.17 -25.95
C GLN A 229 10.21 -12.83 -25.23
N PHE A 230 9.06 -12.25 -24.88
CA PHE A 230 9.00 -11.04 -24.05
C PHE A 230 9.44 -11.31 -22.61
N GLU A 231 9.03 -12.46 -22.05
CA GLU A 231 9.43 -12.88 -20.70
C GLU A 231 10.95 -13.10 -20.62
N GLU A 232 11.56 -13.74 -21.64
CA GLU A 232 13.02 -13.94 -21.72
C GLU A 232 13.77 -12.60 -21.73
N LEU A 233 13.23 -11.59 -22.38
CA LEU A 233 13.81 -10.24 -22.41
C LEU A 233 13.51 -9.43 -21.15
N GLY A 234 12.61 -9.90 -20.28
CA GLY A 234 12.15 -9.16 -19.11
C GLY A 234 11.36 -7.89 -19.45
N ILE A 235 10.68 -7.88 -20.60
CA ILE A 235 9.88 -6.75 -21.08
C ILE A 235 8.39 -7.07 -20.89
N PRO A 236 7.70 -6.45 -19.90
CA PRO A 236 6.28 -6.66 -19.69
C PRO A 236 5.46 -6.16 -20.88
N ARG A 237 4.43 -6.91 -21.26
CA ARG A 237 3.42 -6.45 -22.20
C ARG A 237 2.01 -6.72 -21.66
N ASP A 238 1.06 -5.93 -22.06
CA ASP A 238 -0.36 -6.20 -21.84
C ASP A 238 -1.02 -6.80 -23.10
N ASP A 239 -2.25 -7.29 -22.95
CA ASP A 239 -3.05 -7.86 -24.05
C ASP A 239 -3.51 -6.81 -25.09
N ARG A 240 -3.09 -5.54 -24.97
CA ARG A 240 -3.54 -4.41 -25.76
C ARG A 240 -2.47 -3.85 -26.70
N TYR A 241 -1.47 -4.64 -27.06
CA TYR A 241 -0.35 -4.17 -27.91
C TYR A 241 0.49 -3.06 -27.28
N THR A 242 0.59 -3.05 -25.94
CA THR A 242 1.40 -2.09 -25.18
C THR A 242 2.63 -2.80 -24.60
N LEU A 243 3.80 -2.21 -24.75
CA LEU A 243 5.04 -2.65 -24.12
C LEU A 243 5.48 -1.65 -23.07
N GLU A 244 5.95 -2.16 -21.94
CA GLU A 244 6.68 -1.36 -20.96
C GLU A 244 8.18 -1.64 -21.13
N TYR A 245 8.96 -0.64 -21.52
CA TYR A 245 10.39 -0.80 -21.70
C TYR A 245 11.19 0.42 -21.25
N THR A 246 12.48 0.22 -21.08
CA THR A 246 13.46 1.28 -20.81
C THR A 246 14.32 1.53 -22.04
N PRO A 247 15.04 2.64 -22.14
CA PRO A 247 16.03 2.85 -23.20
C PRO A 247 17.08 1.75 -23.32
N LEU A 248 17.33 1.00 -22.24
CA LEU A 248 18.28 -0.13 -22.24
C LEU A 248 17.76 -1.36 -22.98
N ASP A 249 16.45 -1.48 -23.15
CA ASP A 249 15.80 -2.60 -23.83
C ASP A 249 15.70 -2.40 -25.36
N ILE A 250 15.93 -1.16 -25.85
CA ILE A 250 15.80 -0.81 -27.28
C ILE A 250 16.63 -1.73 -28.18
N PRO A 251 17.93 -1.99 -27.93
CA PRO A 251 18.72 -2.85 -28.80
C PRO A 251 18.15 -4.27 -28.91
N SER A 252 17.60 -4.80 -27.83
CA SER A 252 16.98 -6.13 -27.81
C SER A 252 15.67 -6.14 -28.59
N LEU A 253 14.86 -5.09 -28.47
CA LEU A 253 13.62 -4.93 -29.23
C LEU A 253 13.89 -4.83 -30.74
N GLU A 254 14.91 -4.05 -31.14
CA GLU A 254 15.30 -3.92 -32.54
C GLU A 254 15.80 -5.26 -33.14
N GLN A 255 16.50 -6.07 -32.35
CA GLN A 255 16.91 -7.41 -32.77
C GLN A 255 15.72 -8.35 -33.02
N LEU A 256 14.60 -8.13 -32.31
CA LEU A 256 13.35 -8.86 -32.53
C LEU A 256 12.50 -8.30 -33.69
N GLY A 257 12.96 -7.25 -34.37
CA GLY A 257 12.28 -6.65 -35.51
C GLY A 257 11.30 -5.54 -35.17
N PHE A 258 11.34 -4.99 -33.93
CA PHE A 258 10.56 -3.81 -33.58
C PHE A 258 11.22 -2.53 -34.10
N LYS A 259 10.44 -1.65 -34.68
CA LYS A 259 10.85 -0.26 -34.89
C LYS A 259 10.45 0.55 -33.67
N VAL A 260 11.43 0.90 -32.86
CA VAL A 260 11.23 1.75 -31.69
C VAL A 260 11.41 3.20 -32.13
N ASN A 261 10.32 3.95 -32.13
CA ASN A 261 10.39 5.40 -32.33
C ASN A 261 10.60 6.05 -30.96
N PRO A 262 11.66 6.85 -30.78
CA PRO A 262 11.97 7.53 -29.52
C PRO A 262 10.91 8.56 -29.13
#